data_be083c8190d834643ab3d067e395d1fb
#
_entry.id   be083c8190d834643ab3d067e395d1fb
#
_cell.length_a   1.000
_cell.length_b   1.000
_cell.length_c   1.000
_cell.angle_alpha   90.00
_cell.angle_beta   90.00
_cell.angle_gamma   90.00
#
_symmetry.space_group_name_H-M   'P 1'
#
loop_
_entity.id
_entity.type
_entity.pdbx_description
1 polymer ?
#
loop_
_entity_poly.entity_id
_entity_poly.type
_entity_poly.pdbx_seq_one_letter_code
_entity_poly.pdbx_strand_id
1 'polypeptide(L)'
;MTNTKTTTYICVVIAVCFIISCRKDKNLIIVTPTDKIQLGKKLFFDKGLSNPIGQSCSSCHSPETGFSDLNHNIVSAGAVDGLFGNRNAPNISYAMFSPPLYYDNIDSTYVGGYFLDGRTNSLEEQAIKPFFNKLEMNIDNVSMLISKLKSASYFSLYKEVYGDVTDEEKALKNIADAISSYERSAEVNPFSSKFDYYLKGKASLTAQEIRGMNIFTDTAKGKCANCHIIEPDEETGNVLFTDFTYDNIGLPKNNNNPYYTIPTIYNPLGTSYVDNGLGAILNNSSFNGQFKVPSLRNVAISAPYFHNGVFNTLEETVHFYTKRDSLYTTPEVSANVNKLELGKLNLSSQEEKDLVAFLKTLTDGFN
;
A
#
# COMPACT_ATOMS: atom_id res chain seq x y z
N MET A 1 36.80 76.70 21.87
CA MET A 1 35.43 77.13 22.17
C MET A 1 34.51 75.94 21.70
N THR A 2 34.27 75.04 22.62
CA THR A 2 33.50 73.84 22.34
C THR A 2 32.20 73.85 23.16
N ASN A 3 31.06 73.96 22.44
CA ASN A 3 29.75 74.02 23.06
C ASN A 3 29.19 72.58 23.18
N THR A 4 29.11 72.07 24.40
CA THR A 4 28.46 70.78 24.72
C THR A 4 26.99 71.04 25.02
N LYS A 5 26.10 70.47 24.17
CA LYS A 5 24.66 70.46 24.50
C LYS A 5 24.31 69.16 25.24
N THR A 6 23.85 69.34 26.46
CA THR A 6 23.33 68.25 27.31
C THR A 6 21.87 67.98 26.92
N THR A 7 21.57 66.76 26.49
CA THR A 7 20.20 66.33 26.19
C THR A 7 19.67 65.51 27.37
N THR A 8 18.64 66.03 28.01
CA THR A 8 17.97 65.37 29.16
C THR A 8 16.90 64.42 28.59
N TYR A 9 17.04 63.10 28.85
CA TYR A 9 16.03 62.13 28.57
C TYR A 9 15.03 62.02 29.74
N ILE A 10 13.75 62.30 29.45
CA ILE A 10 12.63 62.09 30.38
C ILE A 10 12.14 60.64 30.15
N CYS A 11 12.35 59.77 31.15
CA CYS A 11 11.73 58.42 31.16
C CYS A 11 10.27 58.54 31.60
N VAL A 12 9.35 58.31 30.68
CA VAL A 12 7.93 58.12 31.00
C VAL A 12 7.70 56.63 31.31
N VAL A 13 7.44 56.33 32.57
CA VAL A 13 7.05 54.97 33.03
C VAL A 13 5.55 54.83 32.81
N ILE A 14 5.13 54.08 31.82
CA ILE A 14 3.72 53.70 31.61
C ILE A 14 3.47 52.45 32.45
N ALA A 15 2.71 52.59 33.53
CA ALA A 15 2.21 51.44 34.30
C ALA A 15 1.04 50.78 33.52
N VAL A 16 1.29 49.63 32.93
CA VAL A 16 0.26 48.80 32.31
C VAL A 16 -0.34 47.93 33.40
N CYS A 17 -1.58 48.27 33.82
CA CYS A 17 -2.40 47.41 34.68
C CYS A 17 -2.85 46.18 33.88
N PHE A 18 -2.27 45.03 34.12
CA PHE A 18 -2.80 43.74 33.64
C PHE A 18 -4.05 43.39 34.44
N ILE A 19 -5.19 43.54 33.82
CA ILE A 19 -6.46 42.93 34.28
C ILE A 19 -6.38 41.46 33.95
N ILE A 20 -6.03 40.63 34.93
CA ILE A 20 -6.11 39.17 34.82
C ILE A 20 -7.60 38.79 34.84
N SER A 21 -8.22 38.70 33.68
CA SER A 21 -9.52 38.06 33.52
C SER A 21 -9.33 36.56 33.66
N CYS A 22 -9.76 35.98 34.78
CA CYS A 22 -9.92 34.53 34.91
C CYS A 22 -10.98 34.06 33.92
N ARG A 23 -10.59 33.80 32.67
CA ARG A 23 -11.34 32.91 31.80
C ARG A 23 -11.07 31.49 32.29
N LYS A 24 -12.15 30.74 32.61
CA LYS A 24 -12.11 29.29 32.73
C LYS A 24 -11.48 28.75 31.46
N ASP A 25 -10.26 28.27 31.55
CA ASP A 25 -9.61 27.57 30.46
C ASP A 25 -10.50 26.38 30.07
N LYS A 26 -11.16 26.48 28.93
CA LYS A 26 -11.57 25.29 28.20
C LYS A 26 -10.27 24.56 27.92
N ASN A 27 -10.07 23.38 28.51
CA ASN A 27 -8.97 22.51 28.18
C ASN A 27 -8.94 22.36 26.65
N LEU A 28 -8.11 23.12 26.00
CA LEU A 28 -7.81 22.93 24.58
C LEU A 28 -7.06 21.60 24.51
N ILE A 29 -7.77 20.55 24.08
CA ILE A 29 -7.15 19.27 23.76
C ILE A 29 -6.23 19.55 22.57
N ILE A 30 -4.93 19.50 22.80
CA ILE A 30 -3.93 19.62 21.73
C ILE A 30 -3.86 18.25 21.07
N VAL A 31 -4.58 18.09 19.95
CA VAL A 31 -4.48 16.87 19.12
C VAL A 31 -3.12 16.84 18.46
N THR A 32 -2.35 15.80 18.73
CA THR A 32 -1.05 15.58 18.09
C THR A 32 -1.20 14.66 16.88
N PRO A 33 -0.28 14.73 15.89
CA PRO A 33 -0.24 13.75 14.80
C PRO A 33 -0.19 12.29 15.31
N THR A 34 0.44 12.09 16.49
CA THR A 34 0.53 10.79 17.16
C THR A 34 -0.84 10.23 17.55
N ASP A 35 -1.76 11.08 18.03
CA ASP A 35 -3.11 10.65 18.46
C ASP A 35 -3.93 10.17 17.27
N LYS A 36 -3.82 10.85 16.14
CA LYS A 36 -4.46 10.45 14.87
C LYS A 36 -3.92 9.11 14.38
N ILE A 37 -2.60 8.91 14.39
CA ILE A 37 -1.95 7.63 14.03
C ILE A 37 -2.42 6.51 14.95
N GLN A 38 -2.50 6.75 16.26
CA GLN A 38 -2.99 5.75 17.22
C GLN A 38 -4.45 5.39 16.98
N LEU A 39 -5.30 6.37 16.69
CA LEU A 39 -6.69 6.12 16.32
C LEU A 39 -6.76 5.29 15.04
N GLY A 40 -6.00 5.66 14.01
CA GLY A 40 -5.90 4.93 12.75
C GLY A 40 -5.48 3.48 12.94
N LYS A 41 -4.48 3.25 13.80
CA LYS A 41 -4.05 1.90 14.17
C LYS A 41 -5.18 1.11 14.85
N LYS A 42 -5.93 1.71 15.78
CA LYS A 42 -7.07 1.04 16.42
C LYS A 42 -8.16 0.68 15.41
N LEU A 43 -8.49 1.57 14.48
CA LEU A 43 -9.45 1.33 13.41
C LEU A 43 -8.98 0.21 12.48
N PHE A 44 -7.70 0.18 12.11
CA PHE A 44 -7.09 -0.80 11.22
C PHE A 44 -7.16 -2.23 11.79
N PHE A 45 -7.05 -2.39 13.12
CA PHE A 45 -7.09 -3.69 13.81
C PHE A 45 -8.47 -4.05 14.36
N ASP A 46 -9.49 -3.19 14.25
CA ASP A 46 -10.80 -3.43 14.85
C ASP A 46 -11.68 -4.38 14.05
N LYS A 47 -11.78 -5.61 14.52
CA LYS A 47 -12.68 -6.64 13.96
C LYS A 47 -14.16 -6.36 14.19
N GLY A 48 -14.52 -5.40 15.05
CA GLY A 48 -15.89 -4.97 15.29
C GLY A 48 -16.50 -4.18 14.13
N LEU A 49 -15.67 -3.64 13.24
CA LEU A 49 -16.09 -2.77 12.12
C LEU A 49 -16.60 -3.54 10.90
N SER A 50 -16.62 -4.86 10.88
CA SER A 50 -17.20 -5.67 9.80
C SER A 50 -18.61 -6.17 10.11
N ASN A 51 -19.32 -6.73 9.13
CA ASN A 51 -20.65 -7.31 9.27
C ASN A 51 -20.77 -8.67 8.50
N PRO A 52 -20.85 -9.84 9.22
CA PRO A 52 -20.74 -9.97 10.67
C PRO A 52 -19.39 -9.47 11.21
N ILE A 53 -19.32 -9.25 12.52
CA ILE A 53 -18.06 -8.90 13.19
C ILE A 53 -17.05 -10.05 13.06
N GLY A 54 -15.76 -9.74 12.96
CA GLY A 54 -14.69 -10.74 12.88
C GLY A 54 -13.57 -10.38 11.91
N GLN A 55 -13.78 -9.39 11.02
CA GLN A 55 -12.79 -8.96 10.04
C GLN A 55 -12.38 -7.50 10.25
N SER A 56 -11.11 -7.20 9.98
CA SER A 56 -10.50 -5.88 10.02
C SER A 56 -9.54 -5.71 8.84
N CYS A 57 -8.97 -4.53 8.63
CA CYS A 57 -7.92 -4.34 7.63
C CYS A 57 -6.74 -5.30 7.87
N SER A 58 -6.34 -5.48 9.14
CA SER A 58 -5.26 -6.39 9.53
C SER A 58 -5.58 -7.88 9.30
N SER A 59 -6.82 -8.25 9.02
CA SER A 59 -7.15 -9.63 8.64
C SER A 59 -6.58 -10.01 7.27
N CYS A 60 -6.48 -9.03 6.36
CA CYS A 60 -5.94 -9.18 5.01
C CYS A 60 -4.56 -8.53 4.85
N HIS A 61 -4.19 -7.61 5.76
CA HIS A 61 -2.94 -6.83 5.72
C HIS A 61 -2.23 -6.88 7.08
N SER A 62 -1.63 -8.06 7.40
CA SER A 62 -0.94 -8.29 8.66
C SER A 62 0.49 -7.75 8.66
N PRO A 63 0.94 -7.06 9.72
CA PRO A 63 2.35 -6.67 9.86
C PRO A 63 3.33 -7.86 9.78
N GLU A 64 2.90 -9.04 10.24
CA GLU A 64 3.74 -10.27 10.28
C GLU A 64 4.14 -10.75 8.88
N THR A 65 3.35 -10.40 7.87
CA THR A 65 3.56 -10.76 6.46
C THR A 65 3.88 -9.53 5.59
N GLY A 66 4.46 -8.48 6.19
CA GLY A 66 4.74 -7.24 5.49
C GLY A 66 3.47 -6.52 5.04
N PHE A 67 2.39 -6.60 5.83
CA PHE A 67 1.07 -6.06 5.52
C PHE A 67 0.39 -6.68 4.28
N SER A 68 0.57 -7.98 4.09
CA SER A 68 -0.22 -8.84 3.18
C SER A 68 -1.05 -9.86 3.97
N ASP A 69 -1.71 -10.82 3.29
CA ASP A 69 -2.56 -11.82 3.96
C ASP A 69 -1.76 -12.71 4.93
N LEU A 70 -2.18 -12.73 6.21
CA LEU A 70 -1.50 -13.49 7.28
C LEU A 70 -1.42 -14.99 6.99
N ASN A 71 -2.46 -15.55 6.36
CA ASN A 71 -2.57 -16.97 6.10
C ASN A 71 -2.03 -17.38 4.73
N HIS A 72 -1.44 -16.44 3.99
CA HIS A 72 -0.94 -16.67 2.63
C HIS A 72 -2.01 -17.26 1.70
N ASN A 73 -3.25 -16.79 1.84
CA ASN A 73 -4.34 -17.23 0.98
C ASN A 73 -4.16 -16.68 -0.45
N ILE A 74 -4.61 -17.43 -1.43
CA ILE A 74 -4.68 -16.98 -2.84
C ILE A 74 -5.42 -15.64 -2.91
N VAL A 75 -6.56 -15.55 -2.24
CA VAL A 75 -7.34 -14.34 -2.00
C VAL A 75 -7.91 -14.40 -0.59
N SER A 76 -8.04 -13.26 0.06
CA SER A 76 -8.55 -13.19 1.43
C SER A 76 -10.04 -13.51 1.51
N ALA A 77 -10.44 -14.18 2.59
CA ALA A 77 -11.85 -14.40 2.89
C ALA A 77 -12.51 -13.09 3.33
N GLY A 78 -13.79 -12.92 3.00
CA GLY A 78 -14.63 -11.83 3.47
C GLY A 78 -15.18 -12.06 4.88
N ALA A 79 -15.88 -11.06 5.42
CA ALA A 79 -16.56 -11.16 6.71
C ALA A 79 -17.70 -12.21 6.69
N VAL A 80 -18.30 -12.43 5.53
CA VAL A 80 -19.33 -13.45 5.32
C VAL A 80 -18.66 -14.75 4.91
N ASP A 81 -18.93 -15.82 5.63
CA ASP A 81 -18.36 -17.14 5.34
C ASP A 81 -18.67 -17.60 3.90
N GLY A 82 -17.66 -18.16 3.25
CA GLY A 82 -17.76 -18.60 1.83
C GLY A 82 -17.68 -17.48 0.80
N LEU A 83 -17.51 -16.20 1.20
CA LEU A 83 -17.24 -15.10 0.30
C LEU A 83 -15.74 -14.73 0.31
N PHE A 84 -15.21 -14.41 -0.87
CA PHE A 84 -13.80 -14.12 -1.08
C PHE A 84 -13.63 -12.92 -2.03
N GLY A 85 -12.59 -12.13 -1.80
CA GLY A 85 -12.13 -11.15 -2.78
C GLY A 85 -11.74 -11.78 -4.11
N ASN A 86 -11.67 -11.00 -5.18
CA ASN A 86 -11.28 -11.51 -6.50
C ASN A 86 -9.76 -11.50 -6.73
N ARG A 87 -9.02 -10.75 -5.91
CA ARG A 87 -7.56 -10.58 -6.03
C ARG A 87 -6.85 -10.92 -4.73
N ASN A 88 -5.59 -11.29 -4.88
CA ASN A 88 -4.67 -11.39 -3.76
C ASN A 88 -4.56 -10.04 -3.02
N ALA A 89 -4.48 -10.09 -1.68
CA ALA A 89 -4.26 -8.89 -0.87
C ALA A 89 -2.83 -8.39 -1.05
N PRO A 90 -2.61 -7.24 -1.70
CA PRO A 90 -1.27 -6.73 -1.90
C PRO A 90 -0.65 -6.30 -0.58
N ASN A 91 0.68 -6.32 -0.52
CA ASN A 91 1.41 -5.61 0.50
C ASN A 91 1.06 -4.11 0.44
N ILE A 92 0.62 -3.52 1.55
CA ILE A 92 0.29 -2.09 1.64
C ILE A 92 1.43 -1.24 2.22
N SER A 93 2.53 -1.86 2.70
CA SER A 93 3.71 -1.07 3.08
C SER A 93 4.16 -0.26 1.87
N TYR A 94 4.57 0.97 2.15
CA TYR A 94 5.05 1.90 1.12
C TYR A 94 4.02 2.31 0.06
N ALA A 95 2.75 1.89 0.17
CA ALA A 95 1.69 2.32 -0.74
C ALA A 95 1.45 3.84 -0.70
N MET A 96 1.79 4.51 0.41
CA MET A 96 1.66 5.95 0.57
C MET A 96 2.41 6.78 -0.48
N PHE A 97 3.43 6.21 -1.11
CA PHE A 97 4.26 6.88 -2.10
C PHE A 97 3.69 6.79 -3.53
N SER A 98 2.59 6.03 -3.74
CA SER A 98 1.92 6.01 -5.04
C SER A 98 1.30 7.37 -5.34
N PRO A 99 1.62 8.03 -6.47
CA PRO A 99 0.95 9.28 -6.85
C PRO A 99 -0.51 9.00 -7.24
N PRO A 100 -1.38 10.01 -7.33
CA PRO A 100 -2.68 9.86 -7.99
C PRO A 100 -2.53 9.30 -9.40
N LEU A 101 -3.52 8.57 -9.90
CA LEU A 101 -3.47 8.00 -11.25
C LEU A 101 -3.40 9.11 -12.32
N TYR A 102 -2.40 9.03 -13.17
CA TYR A 102 -2.26 9.92 -14.34
C TYR A 102 -1.69 9.16 -15.53
N TYR A 103 -1.85 9.73 -16.73
CA TYR A 103 -1.23 9.19 -17.93
C TYR A 103 0.05 9.97 -18.24
N ASP A 104 1.18 9.27 -18.32
CA ASP A 104 2.46 9.83 -18.72
C ASP A 104 2.57 9.80 -20.25
N ASN A 105 2.63 10.97 -20.85
CA ASN A 105 2.74 11.10 -22.30
C ASN A 105 4.15 10.82 -22.83
N ILE A 106 5.17 10.84 -21.96
CA ILE A 106 6.57 10.57 -22.35
C ILE A 106 6.73 9.07 -22.54
N ASP A 107 6.36 8.30 -21.51
CA ASP A 107 6.49 6.85 -21.52
C ASP A 107 5.25 6.15 -22.07
N SER A 108 4.20 6.91 -22.40
CA SER A 108 2.94 6.41 -22.98
C SER A 108 2.29 5.34 -22.10
N THR A 109 2.32 5.50 -20.79
CA THR A 109 1.77 4.58 -19.80
C THR A 109 0.99 5.31 -18.71
N TYR A 110 0.17 4.58 -17.96
CA TYR A 110 -0.42 5.09 -16.73
C TYR A 110 0.53 4.89 -15.55
N VAL A 111 0.47 5.79 -14.58
CA VAL A 111 1.29 5.78 -13.36
C VAL A 111 0.42 6.08 -12.15
N GLY A 112 0.66 5.40 -11.03
CA GLY A 112 0.05 5.74 -9.75
C GLY A 112 -1.33 5.14 -9.51
N GLY A 113 -2.15 5.83 -8.72
CA GLY A 113 -3.43 5.33 -8.20
C GLY A 113 -3.27 4.27 -7.12
N TYR A 114 -4.36 3.92 -6.46
CA TYR A 114 -4.40 2.90 -5.41
C TYR A 114 -5.17 1.67 -5.85
N PHE A 115 -5.07 0.58 -5.08
CA PHE A 115 -5.32 -0.79 -5.51
C PHE A 115 -4.33 -1.23 -6.61
N LEU A 116 -4.53 -2.45 -7.14
CA LEU A 116 -3.70 -2.98 -8.22
C LEU A 116 -4.11 -2.44 -9.60
N ASP A 117 -5.26 -1.78 -9.69
CA ASP A 117 -5.86 -1.28 -10.94
C ASP A 117 -6.06 0.24 -11.00
N GLY A 118 -5.59 0.98 -10.00
CA GLY A 118 -5.61 2.44 -10.01
C GLY A 118 -6.99 3.09 -9.79
N ARG A 119 -8.00 2.35 -9.32
CA ARG A 119 -9.40 2.82 -9.24
C ARG A 119 -9.68 3.89 -8.17
N THR A 120 -8.69 4.29 -7.36
CA THR A 120 -8.78 5.44 -6.44
C THR A 120 -7.49 6.26 -6.48
N ASN A 121 -7.58 7.54 -6.10
CA ASN A 121 -6.49 8.50 -6.24
C ASN A 121 -5.80 8.87 -4.92
N SER A 122 -6.30 8.38 -3.79
CA SER A 122 -5.70 8.63 -2.48
C SER A 122 -5.88 7.44 -1.54
N LEU A 123 -5.05 7.38 -0.48
CA LEU A 123 -5.21 6.40 0.60
C LEU A 123 -6.57 6.57 1.29
N GLU A 124 -7.04 7.80 1.48
CA GLU A 124 -8.32 8.10 2.11
C GLU A 124 -9.50 7.52 1.31
N GLU A 125 -9.46 7.63 -0.01
CA GLU A 125 -10.47 7.01 -0.88
C GLU A 125 -10.39 5.49 -0.84
N GLN A 126 -9.18 4.95 -0.80
CA GLN A 126 -8.94 3.51 -0.75
C GLN A 126 -9.42 2.93 0.58
N ALA A 127 -9.05 3.53 1.72
CA ALA A 127 -9.28 3.02 3.08
C ALA A 127 -10.77 2.75 3.41
N ILE A 128 -11.69 3.48 2.79
CA ILE A 128 -13.13 3.29 3.03
C ILE A 128 -13.79 2.23 2.14
N LYS A 129 -13.17 1.86 1.01
CA LYS A 129 -13.79 0.93 0.04
C LYS A 129 -14.03 -0.48 0.61
N PRO A 130 -13.08 -1.08 1.37
CA PRO A 130 -13.27 -2.40 1.96
C PRO A 130 -14.46 -2.49 2.91
N PHE A 131 -14.80 -1.42 3.64
CA PHE A 131 -15.95 -1.44 4.55
C PHE A 131 -17.24 -1.80 3.81
N PHE A 132 -17.48 -1.22 2.64
CA PHE A 132 -18.72 -1.37 1.87
C PHE A 132 -18.67 -2.49 0.83
N ASN A 133 -17.52 -3.14 0.66
CA ASN A 133 -17.41 -4.27 -0.25
C ASN A 133 -18.04 -5.52 0.40
N LYS A 134 -19.02 -6.11 -0.31
CA LYS A 134 -19.75 -7.31 0.16
C LYS A 134 -18.87 -8.55 0.26
N LEU A 135 -17.75 -8.56 -0.45
CA LEU A 135 -16.76 -9.63 -0.45
C LEU A 135 -15.63 -9.42 0.58
N GLU A 136 -15.66 -8.28 1.30
CA GLU A 136 -14.66 -7.91 2.29
C GLU A 136 -15.34 -7.67 3.65
N MET A 137 -15.51 -6.43 4.11
CA MET A 137 -16.07 -6.12 5.43
C MET A 137 -17.60 -6.08 5.47
N ASN A 138 -18.29 -6.05 4.35
CA ASN A 138 -19.75 -6.21 4.17
C ASN A 138 -20.61 -5.22 4.97
N ILE A 139 -20.18 -4.02 5.24
CA ILE A 139 -21.02 -2.96 5.83
C ILE A 139 -22.06 -2.48 4.81
N ASP A 140 -23.30 -2.30 5.24
CA ASP A 140 -24.40 -1.94 4.33
C ASP A 140 -24.41 -0.45 3.97
N ASN A 141 -24.08 0.41 4.93
CA ASN A 141 -24.13 1.87 4.76
C ASN A 141 -23.31 2.60 5.83
N VAL A 142 -23.12 3.90 5.63
CA VAL A 142 -22.34 4.77 6.52
C VAL A 142 -22.89 4.75 7.95
N SER A 143 -24.22 4.82 8.14
CA SER A 143 -24.85 4.83 9.46
C SER A 143 -24.52 3.57 10.27
N MET A 144 -24.45 2.38 9.63
CA MET A 144 -24.03 1.14 10.27
C MET A 144 -22.56 1.26 10.75
N LEU A 145 -21.64 1.74 9.90
CA LEU A 145 -20.25 1.91 10.26
C LEU A 145 -20.08 2.87 11.44
N ILE A 146 -20.78 4.01 11.39
CA ILE A 146 -20.73 5.02 12.46
C ILE A 146 -21.33 4.49 13.77
N SER A 147 -22.40 3.68 13.72
CA SER A 147 -22.95 3.01 14.90
C SER A 147 -21.93 2.08 15.55
N LYS A 148 -21.20 1.30 14.74
CA LYS A 148 -20.12 0.42 15.22
C LYS A 148 -18.96 1.22 15.82
N LEU A 149 -18.52 2.30 15.18
CA LEU A 149 -17.51 3.22 15.70
C LEU A 149 -17.92 3.78 17.07
N LYS A 150 -19.16 4.24 17.21
CA LYS A 150 -19.68 4.79 18.49
C LYS A 150 -19.69 3.75 19.61
N SER A 151 -19.74 2.47 19.29
CA SER A 151 -19.71 1.35 20.24
C SER A 151 -18.28 0.87 20.55
N ALA A 152 -17.28 1.35 19.82
CA ALA A 152 -15.88 0.94 20.00
C ALA A 152 -15.30 1.51 21.30
N SER A 153 -14.46 0.71 21.98
CA SER A 153 -13.80 1.12 23.25
C SER A 153 -12.91 2.35 23.13
N TYR A 154 -12.47 2.66 21.94
CA TYR A 154 -11.62 3.84 21.60
C TYR A 154 -12.43 5.01 21.03
N PHE A 155 -13.76 5.02 21.14
CA PHE A 155 -14.56 6.14 20.64
C PHE A 155 -14.26 7.48 21.35
N SER A 156 -13.80 7.43 22.60
CA SER A 156 -13.30 8.63 23.30
C SER A 156 -12.10 9.26 22.58
N LEU A 157 -11.15 8.44 22.11
CA LEU A 157 -10.01 8.91 21.33
C LEU A 157 -10.47 9.51 19.98
N TYR A 158 -11.48 8.91 19.31
CA TYR A 158 -12.06 9.53 18.12
C TYR A 158 -12.57 10.93 18.41
N LYS A 159 -13.29 11.13 19.54
CA LYS A 159 -13.80 12.45 19.91
C LYS A 159 -12.72 13.44 20.30
N GLU A 160 -11.64 12.96 20.88
CA GLU A 160 -10.46 13.80 21.17
C GLU A 160 -9.83 14.32 19.88
N VAL A 161 -9.72 13.46 18.85
CA VAL A 161 -9.08 13.80 17.57
C VAL A 161 -9.99 14.66 16.66
N TYR A 162 -11.26 14.35 16.57
CA TYR A 162 -12.17 14.93 15.56
C TYR A 162 -13.39 15.64 16.12
N GLY A 163 -13.62 15.55 17.43
CA GLY A 163 -14.85 16.06 18.08
C GLY A 163 -16.00 15.08 17.99
N ASP A 164 -17.19 15.54 18.42
CA ASP A 164 -18.39 14.73 18.37
C ASP A 164 -18.85 14.47 16.93
N VAL A 165 -19.49 13.31 16.73
CA VAL A 165 -20.09 12.93 15.45
C VAL A 165 -21.42 13.68 15.28
N THR A 166 -21.38 14.78 14.53
CA THR A 166 -22.56 15.59 14.18
C THR A 166 -23.03 15.36 12.74
N ASP A 167 -22.16 14.78 11.90
CA ASP A 167 -22.38 14.49 10.49
C ASP A 167 -21.70 13.16 10.16
N GLU A 168 -22.43 12.19 9.62
CA GLU A 168 -21.94 10.84 9.35
C GLU A 168 -20.98 10.80 8.16
N GLU A 169 -21.19 11.62 7.14
CA GLU A 169 -20.29 11.72 5.99
C GLU A 169 -18.94 12.35 6.38
N LYS A 170 -18.98 13.36 7.25
CA LYS A 170 -17.76 13.91 7.84
C LYS A 170 -17.06 12.87 8.71
N ALA A 171 -17.80 12.09 9.49
CA ALA A 171 -17.21 11.04 10.32
C ALA A 171 -16.58 9.92 9.47
N LEU A 172 -17.18 9.58 8.34
CA LEU A 172 -16.56 8.65 7.37
C LEU A 172 -15.22 9.17 6.84
N LYS A 173 -15.14 10.44 6.47
CA LYS A 173 -13.89 11.08 6.05
C LYS A 173 -12.83 11.10 7.17
N ASN A 174 -13.26 11.30 8.41
CA ASN A 174 -12.38 11.25 9.57
C ASN A 174 -11.83 9.83 9.81
N ILE A 175 -12.64 8.79 9.61
CA ILE A 175 -12.18 7.38 9.66
C ILE A 175 -11.11 7.15 8.58
N ALA A 176 -11.38 7.59 7.34
CA ALA A 176 -10.44 7.49 6.24
C ALA A 176 -9.11 8.19 6.55
N ASP A 177 -9.16 9.43 7.03
CA ASP A 177 -7.98 10.23 7.40
C ASP A 177 -7.17 9.59 8.55
N ALA A 178 -7.84 9.00 9.54
CA ALA A 178 -7.16 8.32 10.63
C ALA A 178 -6.45 7.03 10.14
N ILE A 179 -7.13 6.17 9.37
CA ILE A 179 -6.55 4.94 8.82
C ILE A 179 -5.36 5.29 7.93
N SER A 180 -5.52 6.22 7.01
CA SER A 180 -4.44 6.68 6.11
C SER A 180 -3.27 7.29 6.87
N SER A 181 -3.52 7.94 8.02
CA SER A 181 -2.44 8.45 8.88
C SER A 181 -1.61 7.32 9.50
N TYR A 182 -2.26 6.20 9.87
CA TYR A 182 -1.53 5.00 10.32
C TYR A 182 -0.76 4.36 9.16
N GLU A 183 -1.38 4.21 7.98
CA GLU A 183 -0.72 3.64 6.81
C GLU A 183 0.49 4.48 6.34
N ARG A 184 0.51 5.80 6.62
CA ARG A 184 1.66 6.69 6.39
C ARG A 184 2.71 6.64 7.49
N SER A 185 2.48 5.95 8.58
CA SER A 185 3.39 5.95 9.73
C SER A 185 4.69 5.19 9.46
N ALA A 186 5.70 5.48 10.27
CA ALA A 186 6.98 4.75 10.25
C ALA A 186 6.83 3.27 10.66
N GLU A 187 5.72 2.88 11.31
CA GLU A 187 5.43 1.48 11.63
C GLU A 187 5.12 0.68 10.34
N VAL A 188 4.43 1.31 9.40
CA VAL A 188 4.06 0.67 8.11
C VAL A 188 5.16 0.84 7.06
N ASN A 189 5.98 1.90 7.18
CA ASN A 189 7.01 2.27 6.18
C ASN A 189 8.37 2.51 6.86
N PRO A 190 9.01 1.49 7.49
CA PRO A 190 10.15 1.71 8.37
C PRO A 190 11.49 1.92 7.64
N PHE A 191 11.64 1.54 6.36
CA PHE A 191 12.90 1.55 5.62
C PHE A 191 14.07 0.93 6.41
N SER A 192 13.85 -0.30 6.88
CA SER A 192 14.72 -1.02 7.82
C SER A 192 15.19 -2.38 7.31
N SER A 193 15.17 -2.57 5.98
CA SER A 193 15.67 -3.80 5.36
C SER A 193 17.20 -3.89 5.37
N LYS A 194 17.72 -5.09 5.17
CA LYS A 194 19.19 -5.29 5.01
C LYS A 194 19.74 -4.41 3.88
N PHE A 195 18.99 -4.25 2.80
CA PHE A 195 19.39 -3.40 1.68
C PHE A 195 19.44 -1.92 2.07
N ASP A 196 18.51 -1.42 2.89
CA ASP A 196 18.56 -0.05 3.40
C ASP A 196 19.80 0.20 4.27
N TYR A 197 20.16 -0.78 5.10
CA TYR A 197 21.39 -0.69 5.91
C TYR A 197 22.66 -0.80 5.05
N TYR A 198 22.63 -1.59 3.97
CA TYR A 198 23.73 -1.66 3.00
C TYR A 198 23.94 -0.30 2.31
N LEU A 199 22.88 0.35 1.83
CA LEU A 199 22.98 1.67 1.22
C LEU A 199 23.53 2.73 2.19
N LYS A 200 23.23 2.59 3.48
CA LYS A 200 23.73 3.48 4.56
C LYS A 200 25.14 3.10 5.03
N GLY A 201 25.79 2.09 4.43
CA GLY A 201 27.11 1.59 4.83
C GLY A 201 27.14 0.89 6.20
N LYS A 202 25.96 0.45 6.71
CA LYS A 202 25.81 -0.18 8.04
C LYS A 202 25.69 -1.70 7.98
N ALA A 203 25.52 -2.29 6.80
CA ALA A 203 25.49 -3.73 6.58
C ALA A 203 26.25 -4.06 5.29
N SER A 204 26.63 -5.34 5.15
CA SER A 204 27.24 -5.86 3.93
C SER A 204 26.33 -6.90 3.30
N LEU A 205 26.24 -6.88 1.97
CA LEU A 205 25.61 -7.95 1.22
C LEU A 205 26.63 -9.10 1.04
N THR A 206 26.14 -10.32 1.07
CA THR A 206 26.95 -11.50 0.73
C THR A 206 27.30 -11.51 -0.77
N ALA A 207 28.30 -12.28 -1.16
CA ALA A 207 28.66 -12.43 -2.57
C ALA A 207 27.48 -12.92 -3.44
N GLN A 208 26.58 -13.74 -2.88
CA GLN A 208 25.38 -14.22 -3.55
C GLN A 208 24.36 -13.09 -3.76
N GLU A 209 24.08 -12.31 -2.73
CA GLU A 209 23.17 -11.16 -2.78
C GLU A 209 23.66 -10.09 -3.76
N ILE A 210 25.00 -9.85 -3.80
CA ILE A 210 25.61 -8.93 -4.79
C ILE A 210 25.43 -9.44 -6.22
N ARG A 211 25.64 -10.74 -6.48
CA ARG A 211 25.37 -11.30 -7.81
C ARG A 211 23.89 -11.14 -8.17
N GLY A 212 22.97 -11.38 -7.22
CA GLY A 212 21.54 -11.19 -7.41
C GLY A 212 21.20 -9.74 -7.73
N MET A 213 21.77 -8.77 -7.01
CA MET A 213 21.61 -7.34 -7.27
C MET A 213 22.11 -6.96 -8.67
N ASN A 214 23.27 -7.47 -9.08
CA ASN A 214 23.80 -7.22 -10.42
C ASN A 214 22.89 -7.78 -11.51
N ILE A 215 22.29 -8.97 -11.31
CA ILE A 215 21.31 -9.54 -12.23
C ILE A 215 20.05 -8.67 -12.28
N PHE A 216 19.56 -8.20 -11.12
CA PHE A 216 18.38 -7.35 -11.00
C PHE A 216 18.53 -6.05 -11.82
N THR A 217 19.72 -5.43 -11.81
CA THR A 217 20.03 -4.18 -12.51
C THR A 217 20.52 -4.35 -13.94
N ASP A 218 20.85 -5.56 -14.37
CA ASP A 218 21.37 -5.83 -15.71
C ASP A 218 20.26 -5.69 -16.77
N THR A 219 20.32 -4.64 -17.57
CA THR A 219 19.36 -4.31 -18.63
C THR A 219 19.38 -5.29 -19.81
N ALA A 220 20.41 -6.10 -19.93
CA ALA A 220 20.49 -7.14 -20.96
C ALA A 220 19.98 -8.49 -20.46
N LYS A 221 19.90 -8.71 -19.13
CA LYS A 221 19.65 -10.02 -18.54
C LYS A 221 18.45 -10.06 -17.60
N GLY A 222 18.56 -9.53 -16.38
CA GLY A 222 17.48 -9.55 -15.38
C GLY A 222 16.37 -8.54 -15.66
N LYS A 223 16.76 -7.34 -16.07
CA LYS A 223 15.85 -6.23 -16.43
C LYS A 223 14.85 -5.80 -15.35
N CYS A 224 14.98 -6.31 -14.12
CA CYS A 224 13.99 -6.04 -13.06
C CYS A 224 13.93 -4.55 -12.71
N ALA A 225 15.09 -3.87 -12.74
CA ALA A 225 15.19 -2.44 -12.44
C ALA A 225 14.56 -1.54 -13.51
N ASN A 226 14.11 -2.07 -14.65
CA ASN A 226 13.37 -1.26 -15.63
C ASN A 226 12.01 -0.78 -15.09
N CYS A 227 11.37 -1.58 -14.22
CA CYS A 227 10.09 -1.27 -13.59
C CYS A 227 10.21 -1.16 -12.06
N HIS A 228 11.09 -1.96 -11.45
CA HIS A 228 11.33 -1.95 -10.01
C HIS A 228 12.58 -1.11 -9.70
N ILE A 229 12.45 0.19 -9.84
CA ILE A 229 13.53 1.18 -9.75
C ILE A 229 14.34 1.00 -8.47
N ILE A 230 15.68 0.92 -8.60
CA ILE A 230 16.62 0.73 -7.48
C ILE A 230 17.30 2.04 -7.07
N GLU A 231 17.15 3.09 -7.86
CA GLU A 231 17.59 4.42 -7.50
C GLU A 231 16.73 4.99 -6.37
N PRO A 232 17.33 5.75 -5.44
CA PRO A 232 16.56 6.45 -4.43
C PRO A 232 15.56 7.42 -5.05
N ASP A 233 14.33 7.37 -4.58
CA ASP A 233 13.30 8.34 -4.91
C ASP A 233 13.73 9.76 -4.47
N GLU A 234 13.51 10.77 -5.30
CA GLU A 234 14.02 12.13 -5.09
C GLU A 234 13.40 12.80 -3.86
N GLU A 235 12.15 12.50 -3.54
CA GLU A 235 11.43 13.13 -2.42
C GLU A 235 11.83 12.47 -1.09
N THR A 236 11.94 11.16 -1.07
CA THR A 236 12.16 10.39 0.18
C THR A 236 13.64 10.10 0.45
N GLY A 237 14.48 10.09 -0.58
CA GLY A 237 15.86 9.62 -0.53
C GLY A 237 15.99 8.10 -0.28
N ASN A 238 14.89 7.34 -0.39
CA ASN A 238 14.86 5.89 -0.19
C ASN A 238 14.45 5.17 -1.46
N VAL A 239 14.84 3.90 -1.59
CA VAL A 239 14.48 3.07 -2.74
C VAL A 239 13.10 2.45 -2.53
N LEU A 240 12.19 2.64 -3.47
CA LEU A 240 10.82 2.12 -3.42
C LEU A 240 10.63 0.79 -4.15
N PHE A 241 11.52 0.44 -5.05
CA PHE A 241 11.45 -0.76 -5.91
C PHE A 241 10.16 -0.85 -6.72
N THR A 242 9.72 0.28 -7.26
CA THR A 242 8.58 0.42 -8.17
C THR A 242 8.65 1.77 -8.86
N ASP A 243 8.14 1.84 -10.08
CA ASP A 243 7.86 3.07 -10.82
C ASP A 243 6.37 3.41 -10.82
N PHE A 244 5.53 2.56 -10.18
CA PHE A 244 4.07 2.65 -10.17
C PHE A 244 3.41 2.62 -11.54
N THR A 245 4.10 2.21 -12.61
CA THR A 245 3.54 2.02 -13.95
C THR A 245 2.64 0.79 -14.01
N TYR A 246 2.06 0.51 -15.18
CA TYR A 246 1.14 -0.61 -15.39
C TYR A 246 1.63 -1.50 -16.52
N ASP A 247 1.60 -2.81 -16.29
CA ASP A 247 1.99 -3.77 -17.31
C ASP A 247 1.14 -5.05 -17.29
N ASN A 248 0.97 -5.65 -18.45
CA ASN A 248 0.47 -7.01 -18.58
C ASN A 248 1.64 -7.98 -18.73
N ILE A 249 2.00 -8.60 -17.65
CA ILE A 249 3.12 -9.55 -17.61
C ILE A 249 2.76 -10.95 -18.12
N GLY A 250 1.53 -11.16 -18.62
CA GLY A 250 1.10 -12.42 -19.22
C GLY A 250 0.91 -13.57 -18.23
N LEU A 251 0.35 -13.30 -17.06
CA LEU A 251 0.09 -14.33 -16.04
C LEU A 251 -0.96 -15.35 -16.51
N PRO A 252 -0.77 -16.64 -16.19
CA PRO A 252 -1.82 -17.63 -16.35
C PRO A 252 -2.96 -17.38 -15.35
N LYS A 253 -4.17 -17.78 -15.72
CA LYS A 253 -5.31 -17.79 -14.81
C LYS A 253 -5.06 -18.73 -13.64
N ASN A 254 -5.32 -18.29 -12.42
CA ASN A 254 -5.27 -19.16 -11.24
C ASN A 254 -6.62 -19.87 -11.04
N ASN A 255 -6.76 -21.07 -11.59
CA ASN A 255 -8.00 -21.85 -11.49
C ASN A 255 -8.39 -22.27 -10.07
N ASN A 256 -7.47 -22.12 -9.10
CA ASN A 256 -7.72 -22.41 -7.69
C ASN A 256 -8.27 -21.20 -6.92
N ASN A 257 -8.50 -20.06 -7.59
CA ASN A 257 -9.05 -18.88 -6.95
C ASN A 257 -10.52 -19.14 -6.52
N PRO A 258 -10.82 -19.15 -5.21
CA PRO A 258 -12.16 -19.45 -4.70
C PRO A 258 -13.23 -18.43 -5.13
N TYR A 259 -12.84 -17.25 -5.58
CA TYR A 259 -13.75 -16.25 -6.16
C TYR A 259 -14.59 -16.81 -7.33
N TYR A 260 -14.07 -17.78 -8.06
CA TYR A 260 -14.81 -18.37 -9.19
C TYR A 260 -16.00 -19.24 -8.78
N THR A 261 -16.09 -19.62 -7.53
CA THR A 261 -17.14 -20.51 -7.00
C THR A 261 -18.09 -19.83 -6.01
N ILE A 262 -17.91 -18.52 -5.74
CA ILE A 262 -18.86 -17.78 -4.88
C ILE A 262 -20.23 -17.64 -5.58
N PRO A 263 -21.32 -17.35 -4.83
CA PRO A 263 -22.65 -17.19 -5.42
C PRO A 263 -22.69 -16.24 -6.61
N THR A 264 -23.47 -16.60 -7.62
CA THR A 264 -23.56 -15.86 -8.91
C THR A 264 -24.05 -14.43 -8.79
N ILE A 265 -24.71 -14.08 -7.67
CA ILE A 265 -25.06 -12.69 -7.35
C ILE A 265 -23.83 -11.79 -7.18
N TYR A 266 -22.69 -12.35 -6.77
CA TYR A 266 -21.43 -11.64 -6.57
C TYR A 266 -20.43 -11.85 -7.71
N ASN A 267 -20.44 -13.05 -8.32
CA ASN A 267 -19.65 -13.36 -9.50
C ASN A 267 -20.53 -14.04 -10.56
N PRO A 268 -21.27 -13.27 -11.39
CA PRO A 268 -22.16 -13.83 -12.39
C PRO A 268 -21.44 -14.58 -13.51
N LEU A 269 -20.14 -14.36 -13.69
CA LEU A 269 -19.31 -15.02 -14.70
C LEU A 269 -18.71 -16.35 -14.20
N GLY A 270 -18.70 -16.58 -12.88
CA GLY A 270 -18.12 -17.77 -12.28
C GLY A 270 -16.70 -18.04 -12.78
N THR A 271 -16.46 -19.25 -13.28
CA THR A 271 -15.15 -19.65 -13.84
C THR A 271 -14.79 -18.95 -15.15
N SER A 272 -15.74 -18.27 -15.79
CA SER A 272 -15.48 -17.47 -17.00
C SER A 272 -15.02 -16.04 -16.70
N TYR A 273 -14.97 -15.65 -15.43
CA TYR A 273 -14.44 -14.34 -15.03
C TYR A 273 -12.98 -14.19 -15.47
N VAL A 274 -12.68 -13.02 -16.05
CA VAL A 274 -11.34 -12.60 -16.46
C VAL A 274 -11.06 -11.24 -15.82
N ASP A 275 -9.92 -11.10 -15.15
CA ASP A 275 -9.53 -9.83 -14.54
C ASP A 275 -8.82 -8.94 -15.57
N ASN A 276 -9.51 -7.93 -16.03
CA ASN A 276 -8.99 -6.98 -17.02
C ASN A 276 -8.15 -5.84 -16.39
N GLY A 277 -7.96 -5.81 -15.07
CA GLY A 277 -7.11 -4.82 -14.42
C GLY A 277 -7.47 -3.38 -14.75
N LEU A 278 -6.46 -2.58 -15.11
CA LEU A 278 -6.61 -1.17 -15.50
C LEU A 278 -7.60 -0.96 -16.65
N GLY A 279 -7.61 -1.88 -17.63
CA GLY A 279 -8.52 -1.78 -18.79
C GLY A 279 -10.00 -1.76 -18.39
N ALA A 280 -10.39 -2.50 -17.35
CA ALA A 280 -11.76 -2.46 -16.82
C ALA A 280 -12.08 -1.09 -16.18
N ILE A 281 -11.14 -0.50 -15.48
CA ILE A 281 -11.32 0.80 -14.79
C ILE A 281 -11.43 1.94 -15.79
N LEU A 282 -10.61 1.92 -16.84
CA LEU A 282 -10.60 2.93 -17.90
C LEU A 282 -11.72 2.69 -18.95
N ASN A 283 -12.41 1.55 -18.89
CA ASN A 283 -13.31 1.09 -19.95
C ASN A 283 -12.60 1.12 -21.33
N ASN A 284 -11.35 0.67 -21.37
CA ASN A 284 -10.52 0.67 -22.58
C ASN A 284 -9.74 -0.65 -22.70
N SER A 285 -10.11 -1.47 -23.67
CA SER A 285 -9.51 -2.79 -23.89
C SER A 285 -8.02 -2.76 -24.24
N SER A 286 -7.46 -1.61 -24.66
CA SER A 286 -6.03 -1.45 -24.91
C SER A 286 -5.18 -1.62 -23.64
N PHE A 287 -5.79 -1.53 -22.45
CA PHE A 287 -5.11 -1.68 -21.15
C PHE A 287 -5.58 -2.95 -20.41
N ASN A 288 -6.29 -3.87 -21.07
CA ASN A 288 -6.74 -5.10 -20.43
C ASN A 288 -5.54 -5.95 -19.96
N GLY A 289 -5.66 -6.51 -18.75
CA GLY A 289 -4.64 -7.35 -18.15
C GLY A 289 -3.46 -6.60 -17.54
N GLN A 290 -3.47 -5.26 -17.61
CA GLN A 290 -2.45 -4.43 -16.96
C GLN A 290 -2.76 -4.22 -15.49
N PHE A 291 -1.75 -4.41 -14.66
CA PHE A 291 -1.77 -4.18 -13.23
C PHE A 291 -0.58 -3.31 -12.83
N LYS A 292 -0.76 -2.52 -11.76
CA LYS A 292 0.28 -1.64 -11.27
C LYS A 292 1.50 -2.44 -10.79
N VAL A 293 2.69 -1.98 -11.16
CA VAL A 293 3.98 -2.50 -10.65
C VAL A 293 4.04 -2.29 -9.14
N PRO A 294 4.07 -3.36 -8.34
CA PRO A 294 4.12 -3.23 -6.88
C PRO A 294 5.53 -2.91 -6.39
N SER A 295 5.63 -2.31 -5.21
CA SER A 295 6.90 -2.29 -4.49
C SER A 295 7.36 -3.73 -4.19
N LEU A 296 8.67 -4.01 -4.32
CA LEU A 296 9.24 -5.28 -3.89
C LEU A 296 9.69 -5.30 -2.43
N ARG A 297 9.46 -4.23 -1.69
CA ARG A 297 9.71 -4.23 -0.24
C ARG A 297 8.85 -5.29 0.44
N ASN A 298 9.44 -6.02 1.35
CA ASN A 298 8.82 -7.15 2.05
C ASN A 298 8.38 -8.31 1.15
N VAL A 299 8.83 -8.35 -0.12
CA VAL A 299 8.39 -9.36 -1.08
C VAL A 299 8.65 -10.80 -0.61
N ALA A 300 9.71 -11.05 0.17
CA ALA A 300 10.03 -12.40 0.64
C ALA A 300 9.03 -12.97 1.66
N ILE A 301 8.21 -12.14 2.30
CA ILE A 301 7.25 -12.55 3.33
C ILE A 301 5.79 -12.30 2.93
N SER A 302 5.53 -11.81 1.71
CA SER A 302 4.20 -11.41 1.24
C SER A 302 3.59 -12.38 0.20
N ALA A 303 4.02 -13.65 0.18
CA ALA A 303 3.40 -14.69 -0.64
C ALA A 303 1.88 -14.83 -0.33
N PRO A 304 1.06 -15.35 -1.29
CA PRO A 304 1.40 -15.71 -2.67
C PRO A 304 1.50 -14.49 -3.58
N TYR A 305 2.03 -14.67 -4.78
CA TYR A 305 2.45 -13.57 -5.65
C TYR A 305 1.47 -13.29 -6.76
N PHE A 306 1.56 -12.04 -7.28
CA PHE A 306 0.75 -11.44 -8.31
C PHE A 306 -0.70 -11.17 -7.89
N HIS A 307 -1.46 -10.50 -8.77
CA HIS A 307 -2.84 -10.10 -8.49
C HIS A 307 -3.79 -11.27 -8.24
N ASN A 308 -3.48 -12.45 -8.79
CA ASN A 308 -4.30 -13.65 -8.66
C ASN A 308 -3.69 -14.75 -7.76
N GLY A 309 -2.58 -14.47 -7.07
CA GLY A 309 -1.94 -15.39 -6.14
C GLY A 309 -1.51 -16.73 -6.76
N VAL A 310 -1.08 -16.73 -8.03
CA VAL A 310 -0.82 -17.97 -8.77
C VAL A 310 0.46 -18.70 -8.36
N PHE A 311 1.44 -17.99 -7.80
CA PHE A 311 2.70 -18.58 -7.33
C PHE A 311 2.89 -18.40 -5.83
N ASN A 312 3.41 -19.43 -5.18
CA ASN A 312 3.54 -19.47 -3.72
C ASN A 312 4.95 -19.12 -3.23
N THR A 313 5.94 -19.12 -4.11
CA THR A 313 7.36 -18.89 -3.75
C THR A 313 8.00 -17.84 -4.65
N LEU A 314 9.05 -17.15 -4.13
CA LEU A 314 9.85 -16.23 -4.95
C LEU A 314 10.55 -17.00 -6.08
N GLU A 315 10.97 -18.24 -5.83
CA GLU A 315 11.61 -19.10 -6.79
C GLU A 315 10.69 -19.35 -8.01
N GLU A 316 9.42 -19.67 -7.78
CA GLU A 316 8.42 -19.82 -8.85
C GLU A 316 8.20 -18.50 -9.61
N THR A 317 8.14 -17.39 -8.86
CA THR A 317 7.94 -16.04 -9.42
C THR A 317 9.09 -15.65 -10.34
N VAL A 318 10.34 -15.82 -9.90
CA VAL A 318 11.54 -15.54 -10.73
C VAL A 318 11.60 -16.48 -11.93
N HIS A 319 11.29 -17.76 -11.74
CA HIS A 319 11.24 -18.75 -12.81
C HIS A 319 10.19 -18.40 -13.87
N PHE A 320 9.03 -17.88 -13.47
CA PHE A 320 8.01 -17.36 -14.39
C PHE A 320 8.58 -16.29 -15.32
N TYR A 321 9.27 -15.28 -14.82
CA TYR A 321 9.89 -14.25 -15.65
C TYR A 321 10.96 -14.81 -16.60
N THR A 322 11.68 -15.86 -16.16
CA THR A 322 12.71 -16.53 -16.97
C THR A 322 12.10 -17.37 -18.10
N LYS A 323 10.94 -18.02 -17.87
CA LYS A 323 10.40 -19.10 -18.71
C LYS A 323 8.97 -18.87 -19.20
N ARG A 324 8.34 -17.72 -18.95
CA ARG A 324 6.94 -17.46 -19.32
C ARG A 324 6.62 -17.89 -20.75
N ASP A 325 7.40 -17.42 -21.71
CA ASP A 325 7.12 -17.64 -23.13
C ASP A 325 7.26 -19.11 -23.59
N SER A 326 7.85 -19.96 -22.75
CA SER A 326 8.03 -21.39 -23.03
C SER A 326 7.14 -22.30 -22.18
N LEU A 327 6.84 -21.93 -20.93
CA LEU A 327 6.10 -22.79 -19.99
C LEU A 327 4.68 -22.26 -19.68
N TYR A 328 4.46 -20.96 -19.78
CA TYR A 328 3.19 -20.31 -19.43
C TYR A 328 2.55 -19.65 -20.64
N THR A 329 2.34 -20.43 -21.70
CA THR A 329 1.97 -19.95 -23.04
C THR A 329 0.51 -19.50 -23.18
N THR A 330 -0.32 -19.71 -22.13
CA THR A 330 -1.75 -19.35 -22.11
C THR A 330 -2.02 -18.31 -21.01
N PRO A 331 -1.70 -17.03 -21.26
CA PRO A 331 -2.02 -15.98 -20.31
C PRO A 331 -3.53 -15.80 -20.15
N GLU A 332 -3.99 -15.35 -18.96
CA GLU A 332 -5.40 -15.06 -18.73
C GLU A 332 -5.90 -13.96 -19.66
N VAL A 333 -5.11 -12.92 -19.87
CA VAL A 333 -5.34 -11.86 -20.87
C VAL A 333 -4.18 -11.88 -21.86
N SER A 334 -4.43 -12.30 -23.09
CA SER A 334 -3.40 -12.44 -24.12
C SER A 334 -3.09 -11.14 -24.88
N ALA A 335 -3.99 -10.15 -24.81
CA ALA A 335 -3.76 -8.83 -25.38
C ALA A 335 -2.69 -8.07 -24.58
N ASN A 336 -1.87 -7.28 -25.28
CA ASN A 336 -0.90 -6.34 -24.66
C ASN A 336 0.15 -6.98 -23.73
N VAL A 337 0.40 -8.29 -23.84
CA VAL A 337 1.45 -8.95 -23.03
C VAL A 337 2.81 -8.37 -23.38
N ASN A 338 3.53 -7.87 -22.38
CA ASN A 338 4.91 -7.40 -22.53
C ASN A 338 5.84 -8.57 -22.87
N LYS A 339 6.27 -8.65 -24.13
CA LYS A 339 7.19 -9.68 -24.65
C LYS A 339 8.60 -9.15 -24.91
N LEU A 340 8.80 -7.84 -24.80
CA LEU A 340 10.08 -7.22 -25.13
C LEU A 340 11.04 -7.25 -23.94
N GLU A 341 10.52 -7.05 -22.74
CA GLU A 341 11.33 -6.86 -21.54
C GLU A 341 11.40 -8.11 -20.67
N LEU A 342 10.37 -8.95 -20.67
CA LEU A 342 10.27 -10.11 -19.78
C LEU A 342 9.66 -11.34 -20.45
N GLY A 343 9.76 -12.49 -19.76
CA GLY A 343 9.20 -13.78 -20.23
C GLY A 343 10.21 -14.71 -20.89
N LYS A 344 11.40 -14.21 -21.21
CA LYS A 344 12.53 -14.98 -21.76
C LYS A 344 13.87 -14.40 -21.29
N LEU A 345 14.07 -14.29 -19.99
CA LEU A 345 15.29 -13.69 -19.43
C LEU A 345 16.53 -14.60 -19.58
N ASN A 346 16.33 -15.89 -19.84
CA ASN A 346 17.38 -16.89 -20.02
C ASN A 346 18.37 -16.96 -18.82
N LEU A 347 17.86 -16.77 -17.60
CA LEU A 347 18.66 -16.97 -16.39
C LEU A 347 18.95 -18.47 -16.19
N SER A 348 20.15 -18.77 -15.75
CA SER A 348 20.50 -20.11 -15.25
C SER A 348 19.86 -20.32 -13.87
N SER A 349 19.73 -21.58 -13.44
CA SER A 349 19.19 -21.90 -12.10
C SER A 349 20.01 -21.28 -10.96
N GLN A 350 21.32 -21.03 -11.13
CA GLN A 350 22.12 -20.35 -10.13
C GLN A 350 21.79 -18.86 -10.09
N GLU A 351 21.58 -18.23 -11.22
CA GLU A 351 21.21 -16.82 -11.30
C GLU A 351 19.81 -16.55 -10.76
N GLU A 352 18.86 -17.46 -10.98
CA GLU A 352 17.53 -17.36 -10.32
C GLU A 352 17.68 -17.41 -8.78
N LYS A 353 18.52 -18.32 -8.24
CA LYS A 353 18.80 -18.39 -6.80
C LYS A 353 19.53 -17.15 -6.27
N ASP A 354 20.44 -16.58 -7.04
CA ASP A 354 21.17 -15.37 -6.65
C ASP A 354 20.20 -14.17 -6.62
N LEU A 355 19.30 -14.07 -7.62
CA LEU A 355 18.26 -13.04 -7.66
C LEU A 355 17.29 -13.15 -6.46
N VAL A 356 16.82 -14.35 -6.14
CA VAL A 356 15.99 -14.61 -4.95
C VAL A 356 16.73 -14.21 -3.67
N ALA A 357 18.02 -14.50 -3.56
CA ALA A 357 18.81 -14.07 -2.39
C ALA A 357 18.83 -12.55 -2.24
N PHE A 358 18.98 -11.81 -3.33
CA PHE A 358 18.88 -10.35 -3.31
C PHE A 358 17.48 -9.88 -2.89
N LEU A 359 16.40 -10.41 -3.47
CA LEU A 359 15.02 -10.04 -3.12
C LEU A 359 14.72 -10.24 -1.63
N LYS A 360 15.31 -11.26 -1.00
CA LYS A 360 15.18 -11.50 0.45
C LYS A 360 15.82 -10.39 1.30
N THR A 361 16.77 -9.62 0.76
CA THR A 361 17.37 -8.47 1.47
C THR A 361 16.46 -7.26 1.60
N LEU A 362 15.30 -7.25 0.92
CA LEU A 362 14.33 -6.16 0.88
C LEU A 362 13.29 -6.25 2.00
N THR A 363 13.43 -7.23 2.92
CA THR A 363 12.54 -7.42 4.05
C THR A 363 12.92 -6.50 5.20
N ASP A 364 11.94 -5.77 5.73
CA ASP A 364 12.11 -4.88 6.87
C ASP A 364 12.40 -5.61 8.18
N GLY A 365 12.91 -4.86 9.18
CA GLY A 365 13.24 -5.41 10.51
C GLY A 365 14.60 -6.11 10.57
N PHE A 366 15.52 -5.79 9.67
CA PHE A 366 16.90 -6.27 9.76
C PHE A 366 17.61 -5.67 10.99
N ASN A 367 18.21 -6.54 11.84
CA ASN A 367 18.91 -6.19 13.09
C ASN A 367 20.39 -6.58 13.03
#